data_2f8bcc8d0b28559b167d41a507da4ff4
#
_entry.id   2f8bcc8d0b28559b167d41a507da4ff4
#
_cell.length_a   1.000
_cell.length_b   1.000
_cell.length_c   1.000
_cell.angle_alpha   90.00
_cell.angle_beta   90.00
_cell.angle_gamma   90.00
#
_symmetry.space_group_name_H-M   'P 1'
#
loop_
_entity.id
_entity.type
_entity.pdbx_description
1 polymer ?
#
loop_
_entity_poly.entity_id
_entity_poly.type
_entity_poly.pdbx_seq_one_letter_code
_entity_poly.pdbx_strand_id
1 'polypeptide(L)'
;MLDILVIAPHPDDAELGAAGTILRFKDEGARVGVLDLTSGEPTPFGTPEKRAAETAAATAILGLDWRENLGLPNRSLEPTLEARRALAVVLRRVRPRWLFAPYWVDAHPDHVAATQLVEAARFWSKLTKTDMPGEPWHPQRIFYYYCVHLKQAAQPALVLDISPYWERKLAAIRCYHSQFIEGRPTTPPTFLDQLRDEAAYWGKVIGKAYGEPLASREPLGLASLRDLV
;
A
#
# COMPACT_ATOMS: atom_id res chain seq x y z
N MET A 1 2.77 -17.57 -6.22
CA MET A 1 2.28 -17.29 -4.84
C MET A 1 3.11 -16.15 -4.31
N LEU A 2 2.47 -15.17 -3.69
CA LEU A 2 3.13 -14.02 -3.07
C LEU A 2 3.18 -14.20 -1.55
N ASP A 3 4.22 -13.67 -0.90
CA ASP A 3 4.22 -13.56 0.56
C ASP A 3 3.38 -12.35 1.00
N ILE A 4 3.48 -11.25 0.26
CA ILE A 4 2.79 -10.00 0.54
C ILE A 4 2.13 -9.46 -0.73
N LEU A 5 0.89 -8.99 -0.58
CA LEU A 5 0.21 -8.17 -1.57
C LEU A 5 -0.20 -6.84 -0.94
N VAL A 6 0.37 -5.76 -1.42
CA VAL A 6 -0.06 -4.40 -1.08
C VAL A 6 -1.16 -3.99 -2.03
N ILE A 7 -2.30 -3.54 -1.49
CA ILE A 7 -3.44 -3.07 -2.27
C ILE A 7 -3.50 -1.56 -2.12
N ALA A 8 -3.34 -0.87 -3.23
CA ALA A 8 -3.31 0.59 -3.32
C ALA A 8 -4.57 1.11 -4.02
N PRO A 9 -5.28 2.09 -3.46
CA PRO A 9 -6.38 2.76 -4.15
C PRO A 9 -5.94 3.34 -5.49
N HIS A 10 -4.78 4.01 -5.52
CA HIS A 10 -4.20 4.63 -6.71
C HIS A 10 -2.73 4.22 -6.87
N PRO A 11 -2.19 4.25 -8.11
CA PRO A 11 -0.75 4.11 -8.32
C PRO A 11 -0.01 5.30 -7.69
N ASP A 12 0.71 5.09 -6.64
CA ASP A 12 1.54 5.93 -5.76
C ASP A 12 1.26 5.70 -4.26
N ASP A 13 0.07 5.27 -3.84
CA ASP A 13 -0.28 5.07 -2.44
C ASP A 13 0.59 4.00 -1.75
N ALA A 14 0.93 2.92 -2.46
CA ALA A 14 1.83 1.90 -1.95
C ALA A 14 3.23 2.45 -1.70
N GLU A 15 3.71 3.31 -2.60
CA GLU A 15 5.00 3.99 -2.47
C GLU A 15 5.02 4.97 -1.31
N LEU A 16 3.97 5.74 -1.16
CA LEU A 16 3.84 6.72 -0.08
C LEU A 16 3.75 6.04 1.29
N GLY A 17 2.85 5.07 1.44
CA GLY A 17 2.50 4.50 2.73
C GLY A 17 3.31 3.27 3.15
N ALA A 18 3.91 2.53 2.21
CA ALA A 18 4.48 1.20 2.49
C ALA A 18 5.79 0.86 1.74
N ALA A 19 6.42 1.80 1.00
CA ALA A 19 7.60 1.46 0.21
C ALA A 19 8.79 0.98 1.05
N GLY A 20 9.04 1.57 2.20
CA GLY A 20 10.10 1.11 3.10
C GLY A 20 9.84 -0.30 3.61
N THR A 21 8.60 -0.59 3.98
CA THR A 21 8.12 -1.93 4.35
C THR A 21 8.31 -2.92 3.20
N ILE A 22 7.89 -2.57 1.98
CA ILE A 22 8.10 -3.39 0.78
C ILE A 22 9.57 -3.72 0.60
N LEU A 23 10.43 -2.71 0.63
CA LEU A 23 11.88 -2.86 0.42
C LEU A 23 12.53 -3.74 1.50
N ARG A 24 12.12 -3.60 2.75
CA ARG A 24 12.58 -4.47 3.85
C ARG A 24 12.22 -5.92 3.58
N PHE A 25 10.96 -6.21 3.27
CA PHE A 25 10.54 -7.58 2.96
C PHE A 25 11.20 -8.15 1.71
N LYS A 26 11.48 -7.32 0.71
CA LYS A 26 12.26 -7.73 -0.47
C LYS A 26 13.67 -8.15 -0.09
N ASP A 27 14.35 -7.39 0.76
CA ASP A 27 15.70 -7.73 1.26
C ASP A 27 15.70 -9.00 2.14
N GLU A 28 14.59 -9.29 2.83
CA GLU A 28 14.36 -10.52 3.58
C GLU A 28 14.01 -11.73 2.67
N GLY A 29 13.98 -11.54 1.35
CA GLY A 29 13.71 -12.58 0.36
C GLY A 29 12.24 -12.87 0.10
N ALA A 30 11.32 -12.03 0.62
CA ALA A 30 9.90 -12.19 0.38
C ALA A 30 9.51 -11.84 -1.08
N ARG A 31 8.48 -12.53 -1.58
CA ARG A 31 7.84 -12.21 -2.85
C ARG A 31 6.72 -11.20 -2.61
N VAL A 32 6.91 -9.99 -3.12
CA VAL A 32 6.01 -8.85 -2.88
C VAL A 32 5.36 -8.39 -4.18
N GLY A 33 4.05 -8.20 -4.15
CA GLY A 33 3.30 -7.60 -5.25
C GLY A 33 2.52 -6.37 -4.81
N VAL A 34 2.13 -5.55 -5.79
CA VAL A 34 1.20 -4.43 -5.61
C VAL A 34 0.00 -4.62 -6.56
N LEU A 35 -1.19 -4.36 -6.05
CA LEU A 35 -2.42 -4.25 -6.84
C LEU A 35 -2.96 -2.84 -6.70
N ASP A 36 -2.88 -2.07 -7.76
CA ASP A 36 -3.57 -0.78 -7.85
C ASP A 36 -5.05 -1.04 -8.16
N LEU A 37 -5.97 -0.41 -7.42
CA LEU A 37 -7.41 -0.63 -7.62
C LEU A 37 -7.93 0.20 -8.78
N THR A 38 -7.41 1.41 -8.98
CA THR A 38 -7.81 2.35 -10.03
C THR A 38 -6.61 2.84 -10.83
N SER A 39 -6.85 3.58 -11.91
CA SER A 39 -5.77 4.22 -12.68
C SER A 39 -5.16 5.44 -11.98
N GLY A 40 -5.84 6.01 -10.96
CA GLY A 40 -5.47 7.28 -10.34
C GLY A 40 -5.73 8.52 -11.22
N GLU A 41 -6.16 8.34 -12.46
CA GLU A 41 -6.42 9.47 -13.40
C GLU A 41 -7.93 9.73 -13.57
N PRO A 42 -8.33 10.98 -13.92
CA PRO A 42 -7.49 12.11 -14.31
C PRO A 42 -6.90 12.89 -13.12
N THR A 43 -5.70 13.43 -13.30
CA THR A 43 -5.06 14.38 -12.36
C THR A 43 -4.58 15.64 -13.09
N PRO A 44 -4.27 16.75 -12.39
CA PRO A 44 -3.93 18.03 -13.04
C PRO A 44 -2.77 17.97 -14.04
N PHE A 45 -1.76 17.14 -13.79
CA PHE A 45 -0.54 17.03 -14.61
C PHE A 45 -0.32 15.63 -15.16
N GLY A 46 -1.19 14.66 -14.80
CA GLY A 46 -1.12 13.28 -15.23
C GLY A 46 -1.89 12.99 -16.51
N THR A 47 -1.54 11.88 -17.14
CA THR A 47 -2.35 11.17 -18.15
C THR A 47 -2.23 9.68 -17.88
N PRO A 48 -3.13 8.82 -18.39
CA PRO A 48 -2.99 7.37 -18.22
C PRO A 48 -1.62 6.85 -18.66
N GLU A 49 -1.06 7.36 -19.75
CA GLU A 49 0.25 6.94 -20.28
C GLU A 49 1.41 7.38 -19.35
N LYS A 50 1.38 8.65 -18.89
CA LYS A 50 2.37 9.14 -17.93
C LYS A 50 2.32 8.32 -16.64
N ARG A 51 1.12 8.13 -16.09
CA ARG A 51 0.94 7.37 -14.84
C ARG A 51 1.43 5.93 -14.98
N ALA A 52 1.16 5.28 -16.12
CA ALA A 52 1.65 3.93 -16.39
C ALA A 52 3.19 3.87 -16.44
N ALA A 53 3.83 4.85 -17.09
CA ALA A 53 5.29 4.94 -17.15
C ALA A 53 5.91 5.21 -15.78
N GLU A 54 5.34 6.12 -14.99
CA GLU A 54 5.75 6.44 -13.63
C GLU A 54 5.61 5.20 -12.71
N THR A 55 4.49 4.49 -12.82
CA THR A 55 4.23 3.24 -12.09
C THR A 55 5.24 2.15 -12.44
N ALA A 56 5.58 1.99 -13.73
CA ALA A 56 6.58 1.03 -14.16
C ALA A 56 7.98 1.35 -13.61
N ALA A 57 8.37 2.63 -13.60
CA ALA A 57 9.64 3.06 -13.03
C ALA A 57 9.70 2.82 -11.51
N ALA A 58 8.64 3.17 -10.77
CA ALA A 58 8.55 2.91 -9.34
C ALA A 58 8.59 1.40 -9.02
N THR A 59 7.89 0.58 -9.82
CA THR A 59 7.91 -0.89 -9.73
C THR A 59 9.32 -1.45 -9.83
N ALA A 60 10.11 -0.94 -10.77
CA ALA A 60 11.50 -1.36 -10.95
C ALA A 60 12.39 -0.99 -9.75
N ILE A 61 12.23 0.22 -9.18
CA ILE A 61 12.98 0.66 -7.99
C ILE A 61 12.63 -0.21 -6.77
N LEU A 62 11.34 -0.53 -6.58
CA LEU A 62 10.87 -1.37 -5.48
C LEU A 62 11.27 -2.85 -5.66
N GLY A 63 11.58 -3.28 -6.90
CA GLY A 63 11.91 -4.67 -7.21
C GLY A 63 10.73 -5.62 -6.99
N LEU A 64 9.53 -5.18 -7.36
CA LEU A 64 8.31 -5.97 -7.17
C LEU A 64 8.32 -7.23 -8.05
N ASP A 65 7.81 -8.34 -7.49
CA ASP A 65 7.64 -9.59 -8.22
C ASP A 65 6.37 -9.60 -9.08
N TRP A 66 5.43 -8.71 -8.77
CA TRP A 66 4.16 -8.63 -9.48
C TRP A 66 3.51 -7.26 -9.25
N ARG A 67 2.92 -6.70 -10.32
CA ARG A 67 2.04 -5.53 -10.21
C ARG A 67 0.98 -5.59 -11.30
N GLU A 68 -0.25 -5.32 -10.91
CA GLU A 68 -1.39 -5.17 -11.84
C GLU A 68 -2.30 -4.02 -11.38
N ASN A 69 -3.19 -3.60 -12.28
CA ASN A 69 -4.25 -2.64 -11.99
C ASN A 69 -5.59 -3.33 -12.18
N LEU A 70 -6.51 -3.17 -11.21
CA LEU A 70 -7.82 -3.82 -11.25
C LEU A 70 -8.80 -3.10 -12.18
N GLY A 71 -8.51 -1.85 -12.56
CA GLY A 71 -9.31 -1.06 -13.50
C GLY A 71 -10.65 -0.58 -12.95
N LEU A 72 -10.78 -0.45 -11.63
CA LEU A 72 -11.99 0.10 -11.01
C LEU A 72 -12.08 1.62 -11.23
N PRO A 73 -13.29 2.20 -11.16
CA PRO A 73 -13.48 3.64 -11.35
C PRO A 73 -12.70 4.46 -10.32
N ASN A 74 -11.90 5.42 -10.79
CA ASN A 74 -11.20 6.38 -9.95
C ASN A 74 -12.14 7.49 -9.45
N ARG A 75 -11.92 8.03 -8.25
CA ARG A 75 -12.72 9.06 -7.56
C ARG A 75 -14.16 8.65 -7.20
N SER A 76 -14.53 7.44 -7.52
CA SER A 76 -15.83 6.86 -7.25
C SER A 76 -15.69 5.37 -6.93
N LEU A 77 -14.58 5.02 -6.26
CA LEU A 77 -14.35 3.66 -5.82
C LEU A 77 -15.42 3.27 -4.78
N GLU A 78 -16.13 2.19 -5.05
CA GLU A 78 -17.14 1.63 -4.17
C GLU A 78 -16.89 0.13 -3.93
N PRO A 79 -17.13 -0.38 -2.72
CA PRO A 79 -16.99 -1.80 -2.41
C PRO A 79 -18.19 -2.63 -2.93
N THR A 80 -18.50 -2.50 -4.22
CA THR A 80 -19.61 -3.21 -4.86
C THR A 80 -19.38 -4.72 -4.86
N LEU A 81 -20.43 -5.51 -5.10
CA LEU A 81 -20.31 -6.97 -5.22
C LEU A 81 -19.40 -7.38 -6.38
N GLU A 82 -19.44 -6.65 -7.48
CA GLU A 82 -18.56 -6.85 -8.63
C GLU A 82 -17.09 -6.61 -8.30
N ALA A 83 -16.77 -5.46 -7.72
CA ALA A 83 -15.42 -5.11 -7.29
C ALA A 83 -14.89 -6.13 -6.26
N ARG A 84 -15.74 -6.54 -5.30
CA ARG A 84 -15.42 -7.56 -4.30
C ARG A 84 -15.05 -8.90 -4.95
N ARG A 85 -15.88 -9.35 -5.92
CA ARG A 85 -15.63 -10.57 -6.68
C ARG A 85 -14.30 -10.46 -7.45
N ALA A 86 -14.08 -9.36 -8.17
CA ALA A 86 -12.87 -9.14 -8.95
C ALA A 86 -11.61 -9.21 -8.05
N LEU A 87 -11.61 -8.53 -6.92
CA LEU A 87 -10.49 -8.59 -5.97
C LEU A 87 -10.34 -9.99 -5.36
N ALA A 88 -11.43 -10.67 -4.97
CA ALA A 88 -11.36 -12.04 -4.44
C ALA A 88 -10.74 -13.03 -5.44
N VAL A 89 -11.02 -12.87 -6.74
CA VAL A 89 -10.41 -13.68 -7.82
C VAL A 89 -8.91 -13.41 -7.91
N VAL A 90 -8.46 -12.16 -7.80
CA VAL A 90 -7.04 -11.84 -7.74
C VAL A 90 -6.38 -12.52 -6.54
N LEU A 91 -7.00 -12.43 -5.34
CA LEU A 91 -6.47 -13.09 -4.14
C LEU A 91 -6.31 -14.60 -4.30
N ARG A 92 -7.25 -15.28 -4.96
CA ARG A 92 -7.15 -16.71 -5.30
C ARG A 92 -6.02 -16.99 -6.28
N ARG A 93 -5.81 -16.11 -7.25
CA ARG A 93 -4.77 -16.27 -8.28
C ARG A 93 -3.36 -16.08 -7.73
N VAL A 94 -3.11 -14.99 -6.99
CA VAL A 94 -1.77 -14.66 -6.51
C VAL A 94 -1.46 -15.25 -5.13
N ARG A 95 -2.49 -15.65 -4.38
CA ARG A 95 -2.41 -16.40 -3.10
C ARG A 95 -1.47 -15.74 -2.08
N PRO A 96 -1.68 -14.47 -1.70
CA PRO A 96 -0.80 -13.79 -0.78
C PRO A 96 -0.96 -14.34 0.64
N ARG A 97 0.15 -14.43 1.37
CA ARG A 97 0.11 -14.78 2.80
C ARG A 97 -0.48 -13.64 3.62
N TRP A 98 -0.01 -12.41 3.37
CA TRP A 98 -0.46 -11.20 4.05
C TRP A 98 -0.93 -10.15 3.04
N LEU A 99 -1.91 -9.35 3.47
CA LEU A 99 -2.38 -8.18 2.76
C LEU A 99 -1.92 -6.92 3.47
N PHE A 100 -1.61 -5.89 2.70
CA PHE A 100 -1.48 -4.53 3.19
C PHE A 100 -2.52 -3.67 2.48
N ALA A 101 -3.29 -2.89 3.23
CA ALA A 101 -4.38 -2.06 2.74
C ALA A 101 -4.26 -0.66 3.34
N PRO A 102 -4.92 0.37 2.78
CA PRO A 102 -5.01 1.67 3.42
C PRO A 102 -5.60 1.58 4.82
N TYR A 103 -5.24 2.52 5.68
CA TYR A 103 -5.89 2.67 6.99
C TYR A 103 -7.37 3.02 6.81
N TRP A 104 -8.23 2.49 7.66
CA TRP A 104 -9.70 2.57 7.56
C TRP A 104 -10.30 3.94 7.86
N VAL A 105 -9.50 4.93 8.22
CA VAL A 105 -9.88 6.33 8.39
C VAL A 105 -8.96 7.15 7.52
N ASP A 106 -9.53 7.91 6.60
CA ASP A 106 -8.81 8.80 5.70
C ASP A 106 -9.73 9.93 5.22
N ALA A 107 -9.17 11.05 4.79
CA ALA A 107 -9.94 12.13 4.17
C ALA A 107 -10.29 11.82 2.70
N HIS A 108 -9.58 10.87 2.06
CA HIS A 108 -9.87 10.45 0.69
C HIS A 108 -10.92 9.33 0.67
N PRO A 109 -12.10 9.54 0.05
CA PRO A 109 -13.17 8.52 0.03
C PRO A 109 -12.73 7.18 -0.56
N ASP A 110 -11.94 7.19 -1.65
CA ASP A 110 -11.46 5.96 -2.30
C ASP A 110 -10.57 5.12 -1.36
N HIS A 111 -9.82 5.74 -0.44
CA HIS A 111 -9.00 5.01 0.53
C HIS A 111 -9.88 4.22 1.51
N VAL A 112 -10.92 4.88 2.02
CA VAL A 112 -11.90 4.23 2.92
C VAL A 112 -12.63 3.10 2.20
N ALA A 113 -13.08 3.34 0.95
CA ALA A 113 -13.74 2.34 0.13
C ALA A 113 -12.81 1.15 -0.18
N ALA A 114 -11.53 1.41 -0.47
CA ALA A 114 -10.52 0.37 -0.70
C ALA A 114 -10.37 -0.55 0.52
N THR A 115 -10.29 0.01 1.72
CA THR A 115 -10.20 -0.79 2.95
C THR A 115 -11.40 -1.71 3.11
N GLN A 116 -12.61 -1.19 2.94
CA GLN A 116 -13.85 -1.99 3.02
C GLN A 116 -13.88 -3.09 1.95
N LEU A 117 -13.42 -2.77 0.74
CA LEU A 117 -13.34 -3.73 -0.36
C LEU A 117 -12.36 -4.86 -0.04
N VAL A 118 -11.17 -4.54 0.48
CA VAL A 118 -10.14 -5.52 0.84
C VAL A 118 -10.63 -6.46 1.93
N GLU A 119 -11.22 -5.93 3.00
CA GLU A 119 -11.77 -6.74 4.10
C GLU A 119 -12.86 -7.71 3.61
N ALA A 120 -13.77 -7.21 2.76
CA ALA A 120 -14.84 -8.02 2.20
C ALA A 120 -14.32 -9.08 1.21
N ALA A 121 -13.36 -8.72 0.35
CA ALA A 121 -12.77 -9.64 -0.62
C ALA A 121 -11.92 -10.73 0.05
N ARG A 122 -11.20 -10.42 1.14
CA ARG A 122 -10.49 -11.43 1.95
C ARG A 122 -11.45 -12.51 2.44
N PHE A 123 -12.64 -12.13 2.90
CA PHE A 123 -13.64 -13.11 3.32
C PHE A 123 -14.15 -13.93 2.12
N TRP A 124 -14.44 -13.28 0.99
CA TRP A 124 -14.99 -13.97 -0.18
C TRP A 124 -14.00 -14.92 -0.81
N SER A 125 -12.73 -14.59 -0.83
CA SER A 125 -11.69 -15.41 -1.46
C SER A 125 -11.57 -16.83 -0.87
N LYS A 126 -12.02 -17.07 0.38
CA LYS A 126 -12.04 -18.40 1.01
C LYS A 126 -13.27 -19.24 0.74
N LEU A 127 -14.33 -18.67 0.13
CA LEU A 127 -15.60 -19.40 -0.06
C LEU A 127 -15.43 -20.58 -1.02
N THR A 128 -15.96 -21.75 -0.65
CA THR A 128 -15.82 -22.98 -1.42
C THR A 128 -16.99 -23.24 -2.37
N LYS A 129 -18.23 -22.85 -1.98
CA LYS A 129 -19.44 -23.06 -2.79
C LYS A 129 -19.75 -21.78 -3.57
N THR A 130 -19.01 -21.53 -4.64
CA THR A 130 -19.11 -20.33 -5.47
C THR A 130 -18.59 -20.64 -6.88
N ASP A 131 -19.01 -19.84 -7.85
CA ASP A 131 -18.56 -19.89 -9.24
C ASP A 131 -17.28 -19.08 -9.51
N MET A 132 -16.64 -18.53 -8.46
CA MET A 132 -15.38 -17.79 -8.62
C MET A 132 -14.26 -18.73 -9.06
N PRO A 133 -13.47 -18.36 -10.09
CA PRO A 133 -12.34 -19.15 -10.52
C PRO A 133 -11.23 -19.24 -9.47
N GLY A 134 -10.41 -20.28 -9.59
CA GLY A 134 -9.26 -20.55 -8.72
C GLY A 134 -9.65 -21.22 -7.39
N GLU A 135 -8.66 -21.87 -6.78
CA GLU A 135 -8.84 -22.53 -5.50
C GLU A 135 -9.06 -21.51 -4.39
N PRO A 136 -9.94 -21.81 -3.41
CA PRO A 136 -10.17 -20.94 -2.26
C PRO A 136 -8.86 -20.59 -1.56
N TRP A 137 -8.73 -19.30 -1.20
CA TRP A 137 -7.57 -18.81 -0.49
C TRP A 137 -7.97 -17.79 0.57
N HIS A 138 -7.35 -17.86 1.75
CA HIS A 138 -7.61 -16.91 2.82
C HIS A 138 -6.29 -16.28 3.29
N PRO A 139 -5.97 -15.04 2.90
CA PRO A 139 -4.82 -14.32 3.46
C PRO A 139 -4.88 -14.30 4.98
N GLN A 140 -3.77 -14.61 5.63
CA GLN A 140 -3.73 -14.82 7.08
C GLN A 140 -4.01 -13.54 7.86
N ARG A 141 -3.52 -12.37 7.36
CA ARG A 141 -3.64 -11.06 8.04
C ARG A 141 -3.83 -9.94 7.05
N ILE A 142 -4.40 -8.82 7.55
CA ILE A 142 -4.35 -7.51 6.91
C ILE A 142 -3.61 -6.58 7.86
N PHE A 143 -2.56 -5.93 7.34
CA PHE A 143 -1.94 -4.75 7.94
C PHE A 143 -2.43 -3.51 7.22
N TYR A 144 -2.51 -2.39 7.91
CA TYR A 144 -3.03 -1.15 7.34
C TYR A 144 -1.96 -0.08 7.41
N TYR A 145 -1.54 0.41 6.24
CA TYR A 145 -0.58 1.51 6.12
C TYR A 145 -1.30 2.86 6.14
N TYR A 146 -0.62 3.89 6.64
CA TYR A 146 -1.18 5.22 6.70
C TYR A 146 -0.93 5.96 5.38
N CYS A 147 -2.00 6.57 4.85
CA CYS A 147 -1.95 7.38 3.65
C CYS A 147 -1.77 8.86 4.00
N VAL A 148 -1.28 9.64 3.05
CA VAL A 148 -0.91 11.05 3.24
C VAL A 148 -2.08 11.99 3.52
N HIS A 149 -3.32 11.55 3.28
CA HIS A 149 -4.54 12.33 3.55
C HIS A 149 -5.09 12.13 4.97
N LEU A 150 -4.47 11.28 5.78
CA LEU A 150 -4.85 11.11 7.19
C LEU A 150 -4.57 12.40 7.95
N LYS A 151 -5.62 12.97 8.57
CA LYS A 151 -5.56 14.26 9.29
C LYS A 151 -5.62 14.13 10.81
N GLN A 152 -5.53 12.92 11.33
CA GLN A 152 -5.59 12.66 12.76
C GLN A 152 -4.44 11.77 13.21
N ALA A 153 -4.02 11.94 14.45
CA ALA A 153 -3.04 11.05 15.04
C ALA A 153 -3.69 9.66 15.27
N ALA A 154 -3.21 8.66 14.55
CA ALA A 154 -3.61 7.29 14.75
C ALA A 154 -2.55 6.56 15.60
N GLN A 155 -2.98 5.57 16.38
CA GLN A 155 -2.06 4.71 17.11
C GLN A 155 -1.74 3.49 16.24
N PRO A 156 -0.47 3.33 15.81
CA PRO A 156 -0.07 2.13 15.08
C PRO A 156 -0.01 0.93 16.00
N ALA A 157 -0.22 -0.26 15.45
CA ALA A 157 0.03 -1.52 16.14
C ALA A 157 1.52 -1.86 16.20
N LEU A 158 2.28 -1.35 15.23
CA LEU A 158 3.74 -1.47 15.14
C LEU A 158 4.30 -0.39 14.23
N VAL A 159 5.61 -0.15 14.35
CA VAL A 159 6.37 0.72 13.44
C VAL A 159 7.57 -0.09 12.93
N LEU A 160 7.74 -0.16 11.62
CA LEU A 160 8.90 -0.81 11.02
C LEU A 160 10.04 0.19 10.83
N ASP A 161 11.26 -0.20 11.20
CA ASP A 161 12.47 0.54 10.89
C ASP A 161 12.73 0.47 9.38
N ILE A 162 12.63 1.60 8.70
CA ILE A 162 12.89 1.76 7.27
C ILE A 162 14.14 2.60 7.00
N SER A 163 14.97 2.86 8.02
CA SER A 163 16.14 3.71 7.88
C SER A 163 17.08 3.30 6.73
N PRO A 164 17.38 2.00 6.51
CA PRO A 164 18.21 1.59 5.38
C PRO A 164 17.56 1.79 4.00
N TYR A 165 16.24 1.98 3.97
CA TYR A 165 15.43 1.98 2.75
C TYR A 165 14.92 3.36 2.37
N TRP A 166 15.13 4.38 3.20
CA TRP A 166 14.56 5.71 3.02
C TRP A 166 14.88 6.31 1.65
N GLU A 167 16.12 6.26 1.21
CA GLU A 167 16.52 6.83 -0.08
C GLU A 167 15.88 6.09 -1.28
N ARG A 168 15.75 4.76 -1.20
CA ARG A 168 15.05 3.97 -2.22
C ARG A 168 13.55 4.26 -2.23
N LYS A 169 12.93 4.38 -1.05
CA LYS A 169 11.54 4.82 -0.93
C LYS A 169 11.34 6.17 -1.60
N LEU A 170 12.18 7.15 -1.28
CA LEU A 170 12.11 8.48 -1.85
C LEU A 170 12.32 8.47 -3.38
N ALA A 171 13.23 7.63 -3.88
CA ALA A 171 13.45 7.45 -5.31
C ALA A 171 12.20 6.87 -6.01
N ALA A 172 11.52 5.89 -5.41
CA ALA A 172 10.28 5.34 -5.95
C ALA A 172 9.15 6.38 -5.99
N ILE A 173 8.99 7.19 -4.92
CA ILE A 173 8.00 8.28 -4.88
C ILE A 173 8.29 9.33 -5.97
N ARG A 174 9.55 9.68 -6.18
CA ARG A 174 9.96 10.66 -7.20
C ARG A 174 9.69 10.20 -8.64
N CYS A 175 9.47 8.91 -8.87
CA CYS A 175 9.03 8.43 -10.18
C CYS A 175 7.67 9.01 -10.58
N TYR A 176 6.80 9.30 -9.62
CA TYR A 176 5.50 9.94 -9.86
C TYR A 176 5.66 11.46 -9.98
N HIS A 177 6.44 11.88 -10.98
CA HIS A 177 6.78 13.27 -11.22
C HIS A 177 5.53 14.15 -11.41
N SER A 178 4.56 13.64 -12.18
CA SER A 178 3.29 14.33 -12.44
C SER A 178 2.44 14.56 -11.18
N GLN A 179 2.70 13.80 -10.10
CA GLN A 179 1.93 13.86 -8.87
C GLN A 179 2.61 14.71 -7.79
N PHE A 180 3.92 14.61 -7.67
CA PHE A 180 4.64 15.14 -6.51
C PHE A 180 5.67 16.22 -6.83
N ILE A 181 5.99 16.43 -8.11
CA ILE A 181 7.01 17.39 -8.55
C ILE A 181 6.41 18.47 -9.45
N GLU A 182 5.77 18.05 -10.55
CA GLU A 182 5.22 18.97 -11.55
C GLU A 182 4.14 19.86 -10.93
N GLY A 183 4.30 21.20 -11.05
CA GLY A 183 3.36 22.18 -10.52
C GLY A 183 3.28 22.26 -8.99
N ARG A 184 4.20 21.62 -8.26
CA ARG A 184 4.23 21.65 -6.79
C ARG A 184 5.13 22.78 -6.29
N PRO A 185 4.86 23.33 -5.08
CA PRO A 185 5.75 24.29 -4.45
C PRO A 185 7.16 23.73 -4.28
N THR A 186 8.16 24.54 -4.65
CA THR A 186 9.58 24.18 -4.51
C THR A 186 10.23 24.81 -3.27
N THR A 187 9.55 25.75 -2.62
CA THR A 187 10.01 26.36 -1.36
C THR A 187 9.71 25.42 -0.19
N PRO A 188 10.69 25.07 0.63
CA PRO A 188 10.49 24.25 1.83
C PRO A 188 9.52 24.89 2.84
N PRO A 189 8.71 24.09 3.59
CA PRO A 189 8.68 22.63 3.46
C PRO A 189 7.90 22.17 2.21
N THR A 190 8.57 21.44 1.34
CA THR A 190 7.94 20.78 0.19
C THR A 190 7.14 19.55 0.65
N PHE A 191 6.34 18.97 -0.26
CA PHE A 191 5.65 17.69 0.03
C PHE A 191 6.65 16.58 0.42
N LEU A 192 7.79 16.49 -0.25
CA LEU A 192 8.81 15.50 0.07
C LEU A 192 9.49 15.76 1.43
N ASP A 193 9.62 17.03 1.82
CA ASP A 193 10.11 17.38 3.17
C ASP A 193 9.12 16.93 4.25
N GLN A 194 7.82 17.12 4.02
CA GLN A 194 6.77 16.66 4.95
C GLN A 194 6.78 15.13 5.12
N LEU A 195 6.93 14.38 4.01
CA LEU A 195 7.06 12.92 4.07
C LEU A 195 8.30 12.48 4.86
N ARG A 196 9.42 13.18 4.69
CA ARG A 196 10.64 12.90 5.46
C ARG A 196 10.43 13.15 6.96
N ASP A 197 9.80 14.27 7.28
CA ASP A 197 9.57 14.65 8.68
C ASP A 197 8.61 13.69 9.37
N GLU A 198 7.60 13.18 8.66
CA GLU A 198 6.70 12.14 9.16
C GLU A 198 7.44 10.81 9.38
N ALA A 199 8.23 10.35 8.41
CA ALA A 199 9.02 9.14 8.55
C ALA A 199 10.06 9.25 9.69
N ALA A 200 10.67 10.43 9.88
CA ALA A 200 11.59 10.72 10.98
C ALA A 200 10.86 10.73 12.33
N TYR A 201 9.65 11.26 12.40
CA TYR A 201 8.82 11.19 13.62
C TYR A 201 8.59 9.73 14.05
N TRP A 202 8.15 8.88 13.13
CA TRP A 202 7.94 7.47 13.42
C TRP A 202 9.22 6.70 13.71
N GLY A 203 10.33 7.06 13.05
CA GLY A 203 11.65 6.52 13.38
C GLY A 203 12.06 6.88 14.81
N LYS A 204 11.90 8.15 15.21
CA LYS A 204 12.19 8.63 16.56
C LYS A 204 11.43 7.82 17.63
N VAL A 205 10.17 7.47 17.39
CA VAL A 205 9.34 6.71 18.35
C VAL A 205 9.94 5.34 18.68
N ILE A 206 10.68 4.75 17.75
CA ILE A 206 11.35 3.44 17.91
C ILE A 206 12.87 3.53 18.01
N GLY A 207 13.42 4.75 18.21
CA GLY A 207 14.88 4.95 18.33
C GLY A 207 15.66 4.74 17.02
N LYS A 208 15.04 4.97 15.87
CA LYS A 208 15.61 4.83 14.53
C LYS A 208 15.53 6.14 13.76
N ALA A 209 16.23 6.23 12.59
CA ALA A 209 16.19 7.44 11.78
C ALA A 209 14.84 7.63 11.07
N TYR A 210 14.30 6.54 10.50
CA TYR A 210 13.02 6.57 9.79
C TYR A 210 12.17 5.33 10.10
N GLY A 211 10.85 5.51 10.21
CA GLY A 211 9.89 4.46 10.48
C GLY A 211 8.66 4.52 9.56
N GLU A 212 8.04 3.37 9.32
CA GLU A 212 6.71 3.26 8.71
C GLU A 212 5.73 2.66 9.72
N PRO A 213 4.66 3.38 10.06
CA PRO A 213 3.66 2.89 11.00
C PRO A 213 2.66 1.97 10.29
N LEU A 214 2.27 0.90 10.97
CA LEU A 214 1.24 -0.03 10.51
C LEU A 214 0.21 -0.26 11.62
N ALA A 215 -1.05 -0.24 11.24
CA ALA A 215 -2.15 -0.62 12.11
C ALA A 215 -2.59 -2.08 11.86
N SER A 216 -3.29 -2.66 12.83
CA SER A 216 -3.94 -3.96 12.73
C SER A 216 -5.26 -3.93 13.48
N ARG A 217 -6.31 -4.53 12.89
CA ARG A 217 -7.58 -4.77 13.61
C ARG A 217 -7.53 -6.05 14.44
N GLU A 218 -6.62 -6.95 14.10
CA GLU A 218 -6.47 -8.25 14.77
C GLU A 218 -5.27 -8.19 15.72
N PRO A 219 -5.32 -8.79 16.91
CA PRO A 219 -4.16 -8.89 17.80
C PRO A 219 -2.96 -9.52 17.08
N LEU A 220 -1.76 -8.97 17.32
CA LEU A 220 -0.53 -9.51 16.78
C LEU A 220 0.01 -10.58 17.72
N GLY A 221 0.10 -11.83 17.23
CA GLY A 221 0.75 -12.92 17.98
C GLY A 221 2.25 -12.91 17.71
N LEU A 222 3.05 -12.84 18.77
CA LEU A 222 4.51 -12.94 18.72
C LEU A 222 4.95 -14.26 19.35
N ALA A 223 5.88 -14.95 18.74
CA ALA A 223 6.50 -16.14 19.33
C ALA A 223 7.47 -15.78 20.45
N SER A 224 8.05 -14.58 20.43
CA SER A 224 9.00 -14.08 21.42
C SER A 224 8.95 -12.54 21.45
N LEU A 225 9.22 -11.96 22.62
CA LEU A 225 9.44 -10.51 22.77
C LEU A 225 10.86 -10.09 22.34
N ARG A 226 11.73 -11.04 22.00
CA ARG A 226 13.11 -10.75 21.56
C ARG A 226 13.16 -10.10 20.16
N ASP A 227 12.08 -10.19 19.41
CA ASP A 227 11.96 -9.57 18.07
C ASP A 227 11.54 -8.09 18.14
N LEU A 228 11.27 -7.59 19.35
CA LEU A 228 10.99 -6.18 19.59
C LEU A 228 12.30 -5.38 19.69
N VAL A 229 12.38 -4.29 18.95
CA VAL A 229 13.54 -3.38 18.91
C VAL A 229 13.41 -2.24 19.93
#